data_6be5d79c9b613c42b8988b37244752f1
#
_entry.id   6be5d79c9b613c42b8988b37244752f1
#
_cell.length_a   1.000
_cell.length_b   1.000
_cell.length_c   1.000
_cell.angle_alpha   90.00
_cell.angle_beta   90.00
_cell.angle_gamma   90.00
#
_symmetry.space_group_name_H-M   'P 1'
#
loop_
_entity.id
_entity.type
_entity.pdbx_description
1 polymer ?
#
loop_
_entity_poly.entity_id
_entity_poly.type
_entity_poly.pdbx_seq_one_letter_code
_entity_poly.pdbx_strand_id
1 'polypeptide(L)'
;GYISEECIPDKVSLKTPLVKFRKGQEEPAISLNIPLTSAVMQSVSNDTLAIALAKEGGISFIFGSQSIESQAAMVSKVKHHKAGFVTSVSNLTPENTLADVLALKAKNGFSTVAITHDGTANGKLLGIVSSRDYRVSRMEPTDKVSSFMTPREKLVTAPAETTLKEANDIIWENKLNSLPIVDENDHLLYFVFRKDYSSH
;
A
#
# COMPACT_ATOMS: atom_id res chain seq x y z
N GLY A 1 -2.58 -32.73 -31.40
CA GLY A 1 -1.17 -32.36 -31.19
C GLY A 1 -0.97 -30.88 -31.37
N TYR A 2 -0.04 -30.33 -30.67
CA TYR A 2 0.36 -28.91 -30.78
C TYR A 2 1.28 -28.74 -31.97
N ILE A 3 1.05 -27.71 -32.78
CA ILE A 3 1.96 -27.33 -33.87
C ILE A 3 2.97 -26.36 -33.30
N SER A 4 4.27 -26.63 -33.48
CA SER A 4 5.36 -25.80 -32.88
C SER A 4 5.30 -24.31 -33.25
N GLU A 5 4.77 -24.03 -34.45
CA GLU A 5 4.57 -22.66 -34.96
C GLU A 5 3.47 -21.87 -34.24
N GLU A 6 2.53 -22.57 -33.57
CA GLU A 6 1.44 -21.98 -32.78
C GLU A 6 1.76 -21.86 -31.30
N CYS A 7 2.78 -22.60 -30.82
CA CYS A 7 3.16 -22.69 -29.41
C CYS A 7 4.37 -21.81 -29.06
N ILE A 8 4.51 -20.69 -29.72
CA ILE A 8 5.55 -19.70 -29.37
C ILE A 8 5.02 -18.76 -28.25
N PRO A 9 5.89 -18.25 -27.37
CA PRO A 9 5.47 -17.44 -26.20
C PRO A 9 4.50 -16.31 -26.54
N ASP A 10 4.73 -15.61 -27.63
CA ASP A 10 3.90 -14.46 -28.05
C ASP A 10 2.47 -14.82 -28.48
N LYS A 11 2.22 -16.11 -28.77
CA LYS A 11 0.91 -16.61 -29.20
C LYS A 11 0.16 -17.38 -28.10
N VAL A 12 0.83 -17.69 -26.99
CA VAL A 12 0.25 -18.46 -25.90
C VAL A 12 -0.35 -17.53 -24.85
N SER A 13 -1.62 -17.73 -24.51
CA SER A 13 -2.29 -17.04 -23.40
C SER A 13 -2.41 -17.96 -22.19
N LEU A 14 -1.96 -17.47 -21.03
CA LEU A 14 -2.12 -18.16 -19.75
C LEU A 14 -3.47 -17.87 -19.09
N LYS A 15 -4.29 -16.96 -19.69
CA LYS A 15 -5.61 -16.64 -19.16
C LYS A 15 -6.48 -17.88 -19.10
N THR A 16 -7.00 -18.19 -17.92
CA THR A 16 -7.77 -19.40 -17.66
C THR A 16 -9.04 -19.11 -16.86
N PRO A 17 -10.19 -19.75 -17.16
CA PRO A 17 -11.39 -19.62 -16.34
C PRO A 17 -11.21 -20.36 -15.02
N LEU A 18 -11.64 -19.76 -13.92
CA LEU A 18 -11.67 -20.40 -12.60
C LEU A 18 -12.98 -21.16 -12.36
N VAL A 19 -14.06 -20.74 -13.01
CA VAL A 19 -15.40 -21.31 -12.85
C VAL A 19 -15.90 -21.92 -14.16
N LYS A 20 -16.82 -22.90 -14.05
CA LYS A 20 -17.46 -23.49 -15.24
C LYS A 20 -18.26 -22.43 -16.00
N PHE A 21 -18.19 -22.49 -17.31
CA PHE A 21 -18.95 -21.64 -18.23
C PHE A 21 -19.24 -22.42 -19.55
N ARG A 22 -20.18 -21.94 -20.36
CA ARG A 22 -20.51 -22.54 -21.67
C ARG A 22 -19.72 -21.81 -22.75
N LYS A 23 -18.62 -22.43 -23.18
CA LYS A 23 -17.74 -21.88 -24.22
C LYS A 23 -18.53 -21.51 -25.48
N GLY A 24 -18.37 -20.28 -25.94
CA GLY A 24 -19.07 -19.75 -27.13
C GLY A 24 -20.47 -19.19 -26.86
N GLN A 25 -21.01 -19.30 -25.63
CA GLN A 25 -22.32 -18.78 -25.25
C GLN A 25 -22.24 -17.73 -24.14
N GLU A 26 -21.26 -17.86 -23.25
CA GLU A 26 -21.06 -16.96 -22.09
C GLU A 26 -19.58 -16.77 -21.82
N GLU A 27 -19.25 -15.66 -21.17
CA GLU A 27 -17.92 -15.41 -20.61
C GLU A 27 -17.84 -15.99 -19.19
N PRO A 28 -16.67 -16.52 -18.76
CA PRO A 28 -16.53 -17.03 -17.41
C PRO A 28 -16.64 -15.89 -16.40
N ALA A 29 -17.44 -16.09 -15.36
CA ALA A 29 -17.64 -15.08 -14.30
C ALA A 29 -16.34 -14.70 -13.57
N ILE A 30 -15.37 -15.63 -13.51
CA ILE A 30 -14.04 -15.39 -12.94
C ILE A 30 -12.99 -16.02 -13.86
N SER A 31 -12.03 -15.19 -14.28
CA SER A 31 -10.84 -15.62 -15.03
C SER A 31 -9.57 -15.16 -14.32
N LEU A 32 -8.54 -15.98 -14.40
CA LEU A 32 -7.19 -15.68 -13.93
C LEU A 32 -6.32 -15.30 -15.12
N ASN A 33 -5.34 -14.43 -14.91
CA ASN A 33 -4.34 -14.08 -15.91
C ASN A 33 -3.25 -15.16 -16.03
N ILE A 34 -2.98 -15.86 -14.90
CA ILE A 34 -2.13 -17.05 -14.85
C ILE A 34 -2.83 -18.17 -14.09
N PRO A 35 -2.62 -19.45 -14.45
CA PRO A 35 -3.32 -20.59 -13.84
C PRO A 35 -2.67 -21.01 -12.50
N LEU A 36 -2.45 -20.06 -11.59
CA LEU A 36 -1.87 -20.31 -10.27
C LEU A 36 -2.86 -19.98 -9.16
N THR A 37 -3.02 -20.94 -8.25
CA THR A 37 -3.82 -20.79 -7.03
C THR A 37 -3.02 -21.26 -5.82
N SER A 38 -3.29 -20.68 -4.64
CA SER A 38 -2.66 -21.16 -3.41
C SER A 38 -3.42 -22.35 -2.81
N ALA A 39 -2.70 -23.24 -2.12
CA ALA A 39 -3.31 -24.29 -1.31
C ALA A 39 -3.90 -23.67 -0.02
N VAL A 40 -5.09 -24.15 0.41
CA VAL A 40 -5.82 -23.63 1.58
C VAL A 40 -5.18 -24.17 2.88
N MET A 41 -3.94 -23.76 3.17
CA MET A 41 -3.18 -24.21 4.33
C MET A 41 -2.65 -23.03 5.14
N GLN A 42 -2.66 -23.14 6.46
CA GLN A 42 -2.23 -22.09 7.40
C GLN A 42 -0.81 -21.60 7.15
N SER A 43 0.11 -22.50 6.85
CA SER A 43 1.52 -22.17 6.57
C SER A 43 1.77 -21.60 5.16
N VAL A 44 0.74 -21.58 4.29
CA VAL A 44 0.88 -21.21 2.87
C VAL A 44 0.04 -19.99 2.54
N SER A 45 -1.27 -20.04 2.78
CA SER A 45 -2.24 -19.09 2.21
C SER A 45 -2.65 -17.99 3.19
N ASN A 46 -1.70 -17.15 3.57
CA ASN A 46 -1.95 -15.92 4.32
C ASN A 46 -2.17 -14.72 3.38
N ASP A 47 -2.42 -13.54 3.96
CA ASP A 47 -2.57 -12.27 3.26
C ASP A 47 -1.35 -11.87 2.43
N THR A 48 -0.14 -12.16 2.90
CA THR A 48 1.11 -11.84 2.20
C THR A 48 1.24 -12.62 0.89
N LEU A 49 1.02 -13.95 0.92
CA LEU A 49 1.01 -14.76 -0.30
C LEU A 49 -0.14 -14.36 -1.23
N ALA A 50 -1.32 -14.08 -0.67
CA ALA A 50 -2.47 -13.67 -1.47
C ALA A 50 -2.20 -12.39 -2.27
N ILE A 51 -1.56 -11.38 -1.65
CA ILE A 51 -1.14 -10.16 -2.34
C ILE A 51 -0.10 -10.45 -3.41
N ALA A 52 0.92 -11.25 -3.10
CA ALA A 52 1.96 -11.61 -4.07
C ALA A 52 1.37 -12.33 -5.29
N LEU A 53 0.51 -13.31 -5.06
CA LEU A 53 -0.13 -14.10 -6.12
C LEU A 53 -1.09 -13.27 -6.97
N ALA A 54 -1.84 -12.35 -6.34
CA ALA A 54 -2.73 -11.43 -7.06
C ALA A 54 -1.96 -10.47 -7.99
N LYS A 55 -0.75 -10.03 -7.60
CA LYS A 55 0.12 -9.20 -8.44
C LYS A 55 0.56 -9.90 -9.73
N GLU A 56 0.72 -11.22 -9.68
CA GLU A 56 1.07 -12.05 -10.84
C GLU A 56 -0.15 -12.47 -11.67
N GLY A 57 -1.37 -12.18 -11.18
CA GLY A 57 -2.62 -12.49 -11.88
C GLY A 57 -3.26 -13.84 -11.51
N GLY A 58 -2.78 -14.46 -10.43
CA GLY A 58 -3.36 -15.65 -9.81
C GLY A 58 -4.39 -15.33 -8.74
N ILE A 59 -4.81 -16.32 -7.96
CA ILE A 59 -5.76 -16.19 -6.85
C ILE A 59 -5.31 -16.98 -5.63
N SER A 60 -5.60 -16.48 -4.44
CA SER A 60 -5.37 -17.19 -3.19
C SER A 60 -6.66 -17.49 -2.46
N PHE A 61 -6.69 -18.63 -1.78
CA PHE A 61 -7.75 -19.02 -0.86
C PHE A 61 -7.20 -18.94 0.56
N ILE A 62 -7.58 -17.90 1.30
CA ILE A 62 -7.13 -17.68 2.68
C ILE A 62 -7.58 -18.86 3.55
N PHE A 63 -6.65 -19.41 4.36
CA PHE A 63 -6.91 -20.57 5.18
C PHE A 63 -8.04 -20.32 6.21
N GLY A 64 -8.84 -21.39 6.48
CA GLY A 64 -10.00 -21.32 7.37
C GLY A 64 -9.73 -21.73 8.83
N SER A 65 -8.53 -22.26 9.14
CA SER A 65 -8.15 -22.70 10.51
C SER A 65 -7.76 -21.49 11.38
N GLN A 66 -8.66 -20.52 11.51
CA GLN A 66 -8.51 -19.29 12.31
C GLN A 66 -9.87 -18.75 12.67
N SER A 67 -9.95 -17.69 13.50
CA SER A 67 -11.22 -17.03 13.78
C SER A 67 -11.77 -16.29 12.56
N ILE A 68 -13.08 -16.07 12.50
CA ILE A 68 -13.76 -15.34 11.43
C ILE A 68 -13.18 -13.92 11.31
N GLU A 69 -12.94 -13.26 12.45
CA GLU A 69 -12.41 -11.90 12.52
C GLU A 69 -10.99 -11.84 11.93
N SER A 70 -10.14 -12.82 12.24
CA SER A 70 -8.78 -12.91 11.71
C SER A 70 -8.79 -13.14 10.20
N GLN A 71 -9.62 -14.05 9.71
CA GLN A 71 -9.76 -14.32 8.28
C GLN A 71 -10.30 -13.09 7.53
N ALA A 72 -11.33 -12.44 8.08
CA ALA A 72 -11.90 -11.22 7.52
C ALA A 72 -10.87 -10.08 7.45
N ALA A 73 -10.04 -9.92 8.47
CA ALA A 73 -8.96 -8.94 8.49
C ALA A 73 -7.91 -9.22 7.39
N MET A 74 -7.51 -10.48 7.18
CA MET A 74 -6.62 -10.86 6.08
C MET A 74 -7.23 -10.57 4.71
N VAL A 75 -8.48 -10.95 4.50
CA VAL A 75 -9.21 -10.68 3.24
C VAL A 75 -9.34 -9.18 3.00
N SER A 76 -9.69 -8.40 4.02
CA SER A 76 -9.76 -6.95 3.96
C SER A 76 -8.42 -6.34 3.53
N LYS A 77 -7.31 -6.78 4.13
CA LYS A 77 -5.97 -6.32 3.77
C LYS A 77 -5.62 -6.63 2.31
N VAL A 78 -5.97 -7.81 1.81
CA VAL A 78 -5.78 -8.17 0.40
C VAL A 78 -6.62 -7.30 -0.53
N LYS A 79 -7.90 -7.10 -0.21
CA LYS A 79 -8.83 -6.32 -1.03
C LYS A 79 -8.50 -4.83 -1.09
N HIS A 80 -7.96 -4.27 0.00
CA HIS A 80 -7.55 -2.87 0.07
C HIS A 80 -6.09 -2.67 -0.38
N HIS A 81 -5.37 -3.74 -0.72
CA HIS A 81 -4.01 -3.60 -1.23
C HIS A 81 -4.02 -2.92 -2.60
N LYS A 82 -3.37 -1.77 -2.67
CA LYS A 82 -3.16 -1.01 -3.90
C LYS A 82 -1.64 -0.95 -4.14
N ALA A 83 -1.17 -1.54 -5.24
CA ALA A 83 0.27 -1.59 -5.54
C ALA A 83 0.90 -0.19 -5.58
N GLY A 84 1.97 0.01 -4.83
CA GLY A 84 2.63 1.31 -4.69
C GLY A 84 1.99 2.26 -3.66
N PHE A 85 0.82 1.91 -3.10
CA PHE A 85 0.17 2.65 -2.02
C PHE A 85 0.40 1.92 -0.70
N VAL A 86 0.94 2.62 0.28
CA VAL A 86 1.37 2.04 1.56
C VAL A 86 0.55 2.66 2.69
N THR A 87 -0.10 1.82 3.50
CA THR A 87 -0.74 2.30 4.74
C THR A 87 0.34 2.79 5.70
N SER A 88 0.12 3.93 6.32
CA SER A 88 1.06 4.50 7.27
C SER A 88 1.22 3.58 8.50
N VAL A 89 2.46 3.21 8.80
CA VAL A 89 2.81 2.42 9.99
C VAL A 89 3.47 3.27 11.08
N SER A 90 3.71 4.54 10.78
CA SER A 90 4.35 5.50 11.69
C SER A 90 3.47 6.72 11.81
N ASN A 91 2.68 6.78 12.88
CA ASN A 91 1.69 7.83 13.11
C ASN A 91 1.86 8.41 14.52
N LEU A 92 1.77 9.72 14.62
CA LEU A 92 1.83 10.47 15.87
C LEU A 92 0.75 11.57 15.87
N THR A 93 0.57 12.21 17.01
CA THR A 93 -0.26 13.40 17.16
C THR A 93 0.63 14.66 17.23
N PRO A 94 0.07 15.87 17.06
CA PRO A 94 0.82 17.13 17.23
C PRO A 94 1.42 17.30 18.63
N GLU A 95 0.86 16.64 19.66
CA GLU A 95 1.30 16.72 21.05
C GLU A 95 2.49 15.81 21.38
N ASN A 96 2.79 14.83 20.52
CA ASN A 96 3.98 14.01 20.64
C ASN A 96 5.25 14.85 20.50
N THR A 97 6.39 14.27 20.88
CA THR A 97 7.67 14.97 20.96
C THR A 97 8.66 14.49 19.89
N LEU A 98 9.76 15.22 19.74
CA LEU A 98 10.88 14.79 18.90
C LEU A 98 11.43 13.42 19.34
N ALA A 99 11.47 13.13 20.64
CA ALA A 99 11.88 11.83 21.16
C ALA A 99 10.99 10.70 20.61
N ASP A 100 9.67 10.92 20.52
CA ASP A 100 8.73 9.94 19.96
C ASP A 100 8.98 9.71 18.46
N VAL A 101 9.28 10.75 17.69
CA VAL A 101 9.63 10.64 16.27
C VAL A 101 10.89 9.80 16.09
N LEU A 102 11.93 10.05 16.90
CA LEU A 102 13.19 9.32 16.84
C LEU A 102 13.02 7.86 17.25
N ALA A 103 12.20 7.57 18.27
CA ALA A 103 11.89 6.21 18.72
C ALA A 103 11.14 5.43 17.60
N LEU A 104 10.16 6.06 16.96
CA LEU A 104 9.43 5.46 15.83
C LEU A 104 10.35 5.19 14.63
N LYS A 105 11.24 6.12 14.32
CA LYS A 105 12.23 5.95 13.25
C LYS A 105 13.19 4.79 13.55
N ALA A 106 13.67 4.68 14.78
CA ALA A 106 14.53 3.57 15.19
C ALA A 106 13.82 2.21 15.11
N LYS A 107 12.53 2.17 15.47
CA LYS A 107 11.71 0.95 15.45
C LYS A 107 11.34 0.49 14.04
N ASN A 108 10.92 1.41 13.19
CA ASN A 108 10.27 1.10 11.90
C ASN A 108 11.18 1.39 10.69
N GLY A 109 12.30 2.10 10.86
CA GLY A 109 13.22 2.45 9.77
C GLY A 109 12.68 3.47 8.76
N PHE A 110 11.48 4.05 8.97
CA PHE A 110 10.87 4.99 8.04
C PHE A 110 11.32 6.43 8.28
N SER A 111 11.47 7.18 7.17
CA SER A 111 11.87 8.58 7.19
C SER A 111 10.70 9.58 7.27
N THR A 112 9.47 9.10 7.11
CA THR A 112 8.25 9.92 7.09
C THR A 112 7.27 9.41 8.14
N VAL A 113 6.79 10.32 8.98
CA VAL A 113 5.79 10.08 10.03
C VAL A 113 4.55 10.88 9.70
N ALA A 114 3.39 10.24 9.67
CA ALA A 114 2.10 10.92 9.53
C ALA A 114 1.69 11.55 10.87
N ILE A 115 1.23 12.78 10.84
CA ILE A 115 0.68 13.44 12.01
C ILE A 115 -0.83 13.54 11.81
N THR A 116 -1.54 12.76 12.61
CA THR A 116 -3.00 12.69 12.58
C THR A 116 -3.60 13.18 13.90
N HIS A 117 -4.89 13.51 13.89
CA HIS A 117 -5.55 14.06 15.07
C HIS A 117 -5.58 13.09 16.27
N ASP A 118 -5.60 11.79 16.00
CA ASP A 118 -5.70 10.71 16.98
C ASP A 118 -4.48 9.77 17.02
N GLY A 119 -3.47 10.03 16.19
CA GLY A 119 -2.27 9.18 16.09
C GLY A 119 -2.50 7.85 15.39
N THR A 120 -3.64 7.64 14.72
CA THR A 120 -3.93 6.43 13.97
C THR A 120 -3.59 6.55 12.49
N ALA A 121 -3.46 5.39 11.81
CA ALA A 121 -3.15 5.32 10.38
C ALA A 121 -4.20 5.95 9.46
N ASN A 122 -5.45 6.01 9.92
CA ASN A 122 -6.60 6.52 9.15
C ASN A 122 -7.21 7.76 9.79
N GLY A 123 -6.51 8.39 10.74
CA GLY A 123 -6.93 9.63 11.35
C GLY A 123 -6.90 10.81 10.37
N LYS A 124 -7.57 11.90 10.73
CA LYS A 124 -7.53 13.15 9.96
C LYS A 124 -6.09 13.66 9.90
N LEU A 125 -5.59 13.90 8.70
CA LEU A 125 -4.22 14.33 8.45
C LEU A 125 -4.03 15.79 8.87
N LEU A 126 -3.13 16.04 9.81
CA LEU A 126 -2.76 17.38 10.30
C LEU A 126 -1.40 17.85 9.78
N GLY A 127 -0.55 16.92 9.37
CA GLY A 127 0.78 17.22 8.86
C GLY A 127 1.61 15.97 8.64
N ILE A 128 2.86 16.18 8.27
CA ILE A 128 3.87 15.11 8.22
C ILE A 128 5.17 15.60 8.88
N VAL A 129 5.97 14.65 9.35
CA VAL A 129 7.35 14.87 9.76
C VAL A 129 8.27 14.01 8.92
N SER A 130 9.25 14.62 8.32
CA SER A 130 10.32 13.97 7.57
C SER A 130 11.70 14.33 8.14
N SER A 131 12.75 13.68 7.67
CA SER A 131 14.12 14.00 8.11
C SER A 131 14.58 15.43 7.81
N ARG A 132 13.83 16.18 7.00
CA ARG A 132 14.09 17.59 6.67
C ARG A 132 13.49 18.58 7.69
N ASP A 133 12.51 18.12 8.47
CA ASP A 133 11.74 18.98 9.37
C ASP A 133 12.41 19.17 10.73
N TYR A 134 13.41 18.35 11.08
CA TYR A 134 14.09 18.44 12.37
C TYR A 134 15.62 18.27 12.25
N ARG A 135 16.32 18.84 13.22
CA ARG A 135 17.78 18.68 13.39
C ARG A 135 18.07 18.36 14.85
N VAL A 136 18.43 17.12 15.13
CA VAL A 136 18.70 16.62 16.48
C VAL A 136 19.75 17.46 17.22
N SER A 137 20.73 18.04 16.50
CA SER A 137 21.79 18.89 17.10
C SER A 137 21.32 20.30 17.49
N ARG A 138 20.10 20.70 17.18
CA ARG A 138 19.57 22.05 17.40
C ARG A 138 18.20 22.08 18.07
N MET A 139 17.66 20.94 18.42
CA MET A 139 16.32 20.80 18.98
C MET A 139 16.37 19.94 20.23
N GLU A 140 15.48 20.23 21.17
CA GLU A 140 15.33 19.44 22.38
C GLU A 140 14.46 18.22 22.15
N PRO A 141 14.75 17.07 22.79
CA PRO A 141 13.92 15.86 22.69
C PRO A 141 12.46 16.09 23.10
N THR A 142 12.18 17.08 23.90
CA THR A 142 10.84 17.46 24.40
C THR A 142 10.09 18.42 23.48
N ASP A 143 10.70 18.89 22.40
CA ASP A 143 10.02 19.77 21.43
C ASP A 143 8.82 19.06 20.83
N LYS A 144 7.67 19.74 20.85
CA LYS A 144 6.43 19.18 20.31
C LYS A 144 6.46 19.10 18.80
N VAL A 145 5.90 18.02 18.25
CA VAL A 145 5.76 17.78 16.81
C VAL A 145 5.06 18.96 16.11
N SER A 146 4.05 19.56 16.75
CA SER A 146 3.35 20.74 16.23
C SER A 146 4.26 21.94 15.90
N SER A 147 5.41 22.04 16.55
CA SER A 147 6.35 23.17 16.33
C SER A 147 7.24 23.00 15.10
N PHE A 148 7.46 21.79 14.62
CA PHE A 148 8.39 21.51 13.53
C PHE A 148 7.80 20.66 12.38
N MET A 149 6.60 20.10 12.52
CA MET A 149 5.94 19.36 11.42
C MET A 149 5.69 20.28 10.22
N THR A 150 5.65 19.69 9.03
CA THR A 150 5.06 20.35 7.87
C THR A 150 3.53 20.25 7.99
N PRO A 151 2.82 21.37 8.19
CA PRO A 151 1.39 21.34 8.46
C PRO A 151 0.58 21.02 7.20
N ARG A 152 -0.68 20.57 7.38
CA ARG A 152 -1.56 20.11 6.32
C ARG A 152 -1.72 21.07 5.13
N GLU A 153 -1.84 22.36 5.41
CA GLU A 153 -2.02 23.41 4.40
C GLU A 153 -0.81 23.59 3.47
N LYS A 154 0.36 23.12 3.87
CA LYS A 154 1.60 23.13 3.06
C LYS A 154 1.86 21.81 2.34
N LEU A 155 1.02 20.79 2.59
CA LEU A 155 1.19 19.49 1.96
C LEU A 155 0.46 19.43 0.61
N VAL A 156 1.15 18.89 -0.38
CA VAL A 156 0.50 18.38 -1.59
C VAL A 156 -0.07 17.01 -1.24
N THR A 157 -1.35 16.83 -1.49
CA THR A 157 -2.08 15.56 -1.28
C THR A 157 -2.84 15.20 -2.55
N ALA A 158 -3.28 13.95 -2.66
CA ALA A 158 -4.12 13.52 -3.76
C ALA A 158 -5.33 12.70 -3.24
N PRO A 159 -6.44 12.67 -3.97
CA PRO A 159 -7.65 11.96 -3.57
C PRO A 159 -7.53 10.43 -3.70
N ALA A 160 -8.50 9.71 -3.11
CA ALA A 160 -8.51 8.24 -3.02
C ALA A 160 -8.46 7.52 -4.38
N GLU A 161 -9.08 8.08 -5.40
CA GLU A 161 -9.17 7.54 -6.76
C GLU A 161 -7.90 7.72 -7.59
N THR A 162 -6.92 8.48 -7.11
CA THR A 162 -5.65 8.71 -7.78
C THR A 162 -4.97 7.40 -8.17
N THR A 163 -4.59 7.27 -9.43
CA THR A 163 -3.81 6.13 -9.93
C THR A 163 -2.35 6.25 -9.53
N LEU A 164 -1.61 5.14 -9.57
CA LEU A 164 -0.18 5.15 -9.27
C LEU A 164 0.62 6.03 -10.25
N LYS A 165 0.21 6.07 -11.52
CA LYS A 165 0.82 6.92 -12.54
C LYS A 165 0.65 8.40 -12.18
N GLU A 166 -0.59 8.84 -11.94
CA GLU A 166 -0.89 10.21 -11.53
C GLU A 166 -0.16 10.60 -10.24
N ALA A 167 -0.12 9.70 -9.25
CA ALA A 167 0.63 9.93 -8.01
C ALA A 167 2.13 10.13 -8.27
N ASN A 168 2.73 9.34 -9.16
CA ASN A 168 4.14 9.49 -9.53
C ASN A 168 4.39 10.80 -10.29
N ASP A 169 3.48 11.21 -11.18
CA ASP A 169 3.57 12.48 -11.90
C ASP A 169 3.52 13.66 -10.90
N ILE A 170 2.59 13.65 -9.94
CA ILE A 170 2.51 14.66 -8.87
C ILE A 170 3.80 14.70 -8.03
N ILE A 171 4.32 13.54 -7.64
CA ILE A 171 5.58 13.43 -6.88
C ILE A 171 6.74 14.04 -7.66
N TRP A 172 6.81 13.78 -8.94
CA TRP A 172 7.88 14.27 -9.80
C TRP A 172 7.82 15.79 -10.01
N GLU A 173 6.64 16.30 -10.40
CA GLU A 173 6.40 17.71 -10.65
C GLU A 173 6.66 18.58 -9.42
N ASN A 174 6.22 18.12 -8.24
CA ASN A 174 6.36 18.84 -6.99
C ASN A 174 7.64 18.49 -6.21
N LYS A 175 8.52 17.65 -6.77
CA LYS A 175 9.79 17.20 -6.14
C LYS A 175 9.61 16.62 -4.74
N LEU A 176 8.53 15.84 -4.57
CA LEU A 176 8.18 15.22 -3.29
C LEU A 176 8.97 13.93 -3.06
N ASN A 177 9.13 13.53 -1.79
CA ASN A 177 9.59 12.19 -1.42
C ASN A 177 8.42 11.26 -1.12
N SER A 178 7.31 11.80 -0.67
CA SER A 178 6.07 11.07 -0.37
C SER A 178 4.85 11.93 -0.70
N LEU A 179 3.79 11.28 -1.14
CA LEU A 179 2.50 11.88 -1.43
C LEU A 179 1.44 11.22 -0.55
N PRO A 180 0.83 11.96 0.40
CA PRO A 180 -0.31 11.47 1.15
C PRO A 180 -1.54 11.39 0.23
N ILE A 181 -2.27 10.28 0.33
CA ILE A 181 -3.57 10.08 -0.30
C ILE A 181 -4.63 10.20 0.78
N VAL A 182 -5.59 11.07 0.60
CA VAL A 182 -6.63 11.38 1.60
C VAL A 182 -8.02 11.18 1.01
N ASP A 183 -9.01 10.98 1.88
CA ASP A 183 -10.42 10.97 1.51
C ASP A 183 -11.02 12.39 1.49
N GLU A 184 -12.33 12.49 1.22
CA GLU A 184 -13.09 13.75 1.17
C GLU A 184 -13.10 14.53 2.50
N ASN A 185 -12.83 13.85 3.62
CA ASN A 185 -12.78 14.41 4.96
C ASN A 185 -11.35 14.66 5.47
N ASP A 186 -10.36 14.59 4.57
CA ASP A 186 -8.93 14.71 4.91
C ASP A 186 -8.40 13.57 5.82
N HIS A 187 -9.05 12.42 5.86
CA HIS A 187 -8.47 11.24 6.52
C HIS A 187 -7.40 10.61 5.66
N LEU A 188 -6.28 10.28 6.28
CA LEU A 188 -5.18 9.61 5.60
C LEU A 188 -5.56 8.19 5.22
N LEU A 189 -5.42 7.83 3.94
CA LEU A 189 -5.65 6.49 3.43
C LEU A 189 -4.33 5.77 3.18
N TYR A 190 -3.45 6.39 2.41
CA TYR A 190 -2.18 5.81 1.98
C TYR A 190 -1.09 6.87 1.84
N PHE A 191 0.16 6.40 1.76
CA PHE A 191 1.27 7.12 1.16
C PHE A 191 1.68 6.49 -0.16
N VAL A 192 2.11 7.32 -1.10
CA VAL A 192 2.92 6.90 -2.26
C VAL A 192 4.30 7.49 -2.06
N PHE A 193 5.32 6.65 -2.08
CA PHE A 193 6.71 7.08 -1.93
C PHE A 193 7.39 7.17 -3.29
N ARG A 194 8.27 8.15 -3.44
CA ARG A 194 9.16 8.25 -4.59
C ARG A 194 10.00 6.99 -4.65
N LYS A 195 9.87 6.22 -5.73
CA LYS A 195 10.80 5.14 -6.03
C LYS A 195 12.05 5.76 -6.63
N ASP A 196 13.20 5.56 -6.00
CA ASP A 196 14.46 5.76 -6.67
C ASP A 196 14.57 4.68 -7.75
N TYR A 197 14.43 5.09 -9.02
CA TYR A 197 14.64 4.23 -10.19
C TYR A 197 16.15 3.97 -10.43
N SER A 198 16.91 3.75 -9.38
CA SER A 198 18.32 3.41 -9.43
C SER A 198 18.56 1.98 -8.94
N SER A 199 17.83 1.01 -9.49
CA SER A 199 18.25 -0.38 -9.48
C SER A 199 17.70 -1.07 -10.71
N HIS A 200 18.61 -1.33 -11.61
CA HIS A 200 18.47 -2.22 -12.76
C HIS A 200 18.07 -3.63 -12.37
#